data_0457864302b13798af17dea5cac8cd6e
#
_entry.id   0457864302b13798af17dea5cac8cd6e
#
_cell.length_a   1.000
_cell.length_b   1.000
_cell.length_c   1.000
_cell.angle_alpha   90.00
_cell.angle_beta   90.00
_cell.angle_gamma   90.00
#
_symmetry.space_group_name_H-M   'P 1'
#
loop_
_entity.id
_entity.type
_entity.pdbx_description
1 polymer ?
#
loop_
_entity_poly.entity_id
_entity_poly.type
_entity_poly.pdbx_seq_one_letter_code
_entity_poly.pdbx_strand_id
1 'polypeptide(L)'
;MKLNTSEYGRAPNRALLLFTLGFALAAAMPGRALAQQTQTVPSAKAPDQGKKDFTEEWVYRVQYGHKDEWWQIFKKYQIAILERQKELGYVKDFTVWGPGLHTDENSRWDYRVIIVRASYDAPPGQSEGEVAKQLFPDQETFKREENRRWELTGNHWDLPIHVVKIDGTE
;
A
#
# COMPACT_ATOMS: atom_id res chain seq x y z
N MET A 1 -10.54 54.21 -10.10
CA MET A 1 -11.92 54.03 -9.69
C MET A 1 -11.95 53.06 -8.53
N LYS A 2 -12.36 53.58 -7.41
CA LYS A 2 -12.56 53.14 -6.04
C LYS A 2 -12.72 51.64 -5.74
N LEU A 3 -11.93 51.22 -4.75
CA LEU A 3 -12.13 50.33 -3.60
C LEU A 3 -13.55 49.81 -3.36
N ASN A 4 -13.66 48.53 -3.00
CA ASN A 4 -14.55 48.18 -1.90
C ASN A 4 -13.99 46.97 -1.11
N THR A 5 -13.63 47.22 0.12
CA THR A 5 -13.35 46.32 1.21
C THR A 5 -14.70 45.87 1.83
N SER A 6 -14.80 44.59 2.20
CA SER A 6 -15.81 44.16 3.17
C SER A 6 -15.19 43.14 4.13
N GLU A 7 -14.92 43.63 5.33
CA GLU A 7 -14.69 42.85 6.57
C GLU A 7 -15.98 42.19 7.04
N TYR A 8 -15.85 41.02 7.58
CA TYR A 8 -16.71 40.48 8.68
C TYR A 8 -15.89 39.39 9.31
N GLY A 9 -15.51 39.35 10.51
CA GLY A 9 -16.12 39.86 11.73
C GLY A 9 -16.38 38.68 12.70
N ARG A 10 -15.43 38.49 13.64
CA ARG A 10 -15.57 38.09 15.04
C ARG A 10 -16.18 36.74 15.45
N ALA A 11 -15.36 36.01 16.19
CA ALA A 11 -15.65 35.04 17.28
C ALA A 11 -16.47 35.70 18.43
N PRO A 12 -16.71 35.09 19.62
CA PRO A 12 -16.49 33.74 20.15
C PRO A 12 -17.71 33.23 20.97
N ASN A 13 -17.74 31.99 21.38
CA ASN A 13 -18.44 31.61 22.60
C ASN A 13 -17.79 30.44 23.33
N ARG A 14 -17.15 30.76 24.43
CA ARG A 14 -16.80 29.86 25.51
C ARG A 14 -18.09 29.54 26.28
N ALA A 15 -18.44 28.27 26.35
CA ALA A 15 -19.40 27.77 27.33
C ALA A 15 -18.65 26.86 28.30
N LEU A 16 -18.43 27.39 29.49
CA LEU A 16 -17.93 26.72 30.68
C LEU A 16 -19.08 25.92 31.30
N LEU A 17 -19.03 24.60 31.28
CA LEU A 17 -19.99 23.75 32.01
C LEU A 17 -19.27 23.14 33.21
N LEU A 18 -19.58 23.70 34.37
CA LEU A 18 -19.33 23.14 35.70
C LEU A 18 -20.21 21.90 35.89
N PHE A 19 -19.61 20.74 36.10
CA PHE A 19 -20.32 19.57 36.60
C PHE A 19 -19.96 19.35 38.06
N THR A 20 -21.01 19.46 38.87
CA THR A 20 -21.06 19.26 40.30
C THR A 20 -20.80 17.80 40.68
N LEU A 21 -19.97 17.64 41.72
CA LEU A 21 -19.67 16.41 42.40
C LEU A 21 -20.94 15.85 43.08
N GLY A 22 -21.42 14.70 42.62
CA GLY A 22 -22.42 13.90 43.31
C GLY A 22 -21.74 12.71 43.99
N PHE A 23 -21.66 12.78 45.32
CA PHE A 23 -21.25 11.64 46.18
C PHE A 23 -22.39 10.65 46.24
N ALA A 24 -22.26 9.47 45.65
CA ALA A 24 -23.13 8.36 45.83
C ALA A 24 -22.41 7.26 46.64
N LEU A 25 -22.87 7.08 47.86
CA LEU A 25 -22.48 6.04 48.77
C LEU A 25 -23.10 4.72 48.27
N ALA A 26 -22.31 3.80 47.73
CA ALA A 26 -22.77 2.49 47.34
C ALA A 26 -22.25 1.41 48.30
N ALA A 27 -23.20 0.71 48.92
CA ALA A 27 -22.97 -0.34 49.86
C ALA A 27 -22.21 -1.54 49.26
N ALA A 28 -21.21 -2.01 49.99
CA ALA A 28 -20.43 -3.20 49.67
C ALA A 28 -21.31 -4.47 49.78
N MET A 29 -21.53 -5.14 48.68
CA MET A 29 -21.95 -6.53 48.67
C MET A 29 -20.76 -7.45 48.40
N PRO A 30 -20.55 -8.55 49.11
CA PRO A 30 -19.49 -9.49 48.80
C PRO A 30 -19.87 -10.31 47.57
N GLY A 31 -19.40 -9.88 46.40
CA GLY A 31 -19.54 -10.61 45.16
C GLY A 31 -18.58 -11.81 45.12
N ARG A 32 -19.14 -13.00 45.00
CA ARG A 32 -18.41 -14.23 44.68
C ARG A 32 -17.56 -14.02 43.46
N ALA A 33 -16.24 -14.15 43.61
CA ALA A 33 -15.31 -14.25 42.49
C ALA A 33 -15.59 -15.55 41.72
N LEU A 34 -16.29 -15.45 40.61
CA LEU A 34 -16.28 -16.49 39.58
C LEU A 34 -14.90 -16.44 38.91
N ALA A 35 -14.09 -17.43 39.25
CA ALA A 35 -12.83 -17.67 38.53
C ALA A 35 -13.18 -17.91 37.04
N GLN A 36 -12.96 -16.93 36.21
CA GLN A 36 -12.96 -17.08 34.76
C GLN A 36 -11.79 -18.00 34.40
N GLN A 37 -12.09 -19.27 34.20
CA GLN A 37 -11.15 -20.16 33.54
C GLN A 37 -10.91 -19.63 32.12
N THR A 38 -9.79 -18.99 31.95
CA THR A 38 -9.26 -18.66 30.60
C THR A 38 -8.95 -20.01 29.95
N GLN A 39 -9.89 -20.53 29.17
CA GLN A 39 -9.59 -21.62 28.25
C GLN A 39 -8.60 -21.04 27.21
N THR A 40 -7.34 -21.39 27.39
CA THR A 40 -6.34 -21.24 26.30
C THR A 40 -6.78 -22.20 25.20
N VAL A 41 -7.52 -21.66 24.24
CA VAL A 41 -7.75 -22.33 22.96
C VAL A 41 -6.37 -22.55 22.36
N PRO A 42 -5.94 -23.79 22.08
CA PRO A 42 -4.69 -24.02 21.39
C PRO A 42 -4.78 -23.25 20.08
N SER A 43 -3.86 -22.30 19.87
CA SER A 43 -3.72 -21.63 18.59
C SER A 43 -3.47 -22.73 17.57
N ALA A 44 -4.48 -23.03 16.77
CA ALA A 44 -4.33 -23.95 15.66
C ALA A 44 -3.19 -23.37 14.82
N LYS A 45 -2.06 -24.10 14.76
CA LYS A 45 -0.96 -23.82 13.87
C LYS A 45 -1.58 -23.66 12.48
N ALA A 46 -1.52 -22.45 11.93
CA ALA A 46 -2.01 -22.21 10.58
C ALA A 46 -1.47 -23.33 9.68
N PRO A 47 -2.28 -23.93 8.81
CA PRO A 47 -1.79 -24.95 7.91
C PRO A 47 -0.56 -24.40 7.22
N ASP A 48 0.52 -25.19 7.21
CA ASP A 48 1.71 -24.91 6.43
C ASP A 48 1.25 -24.81 4.97
N GLN A 49 0.88 -23.62 4.56
CA GLN A 49 0.59 -23.31 3.16
C GLN A 49 1.94 -23.41 2.49
N GLY A 50 2.25 -24.62 2.02
CA GLY A 50 3.46 -24.87 1.27
C GLY A 50 3.64 -23.70 0.31
N LYS A 51 4.81 -23.04 0.37
CA LYS A 51 5.13 -21.76 -0.29
C LYS A 51 4.57 -21.74 -1.71
N LYS A 52 3.32 -21.29 -1.84
CA LYS A 52 2.66 -21.17 -3.14
C LYS A 52 3.12 -19.85 -3.73
N ASP A 53 3.55 -19.88 -4.97
CA ASP A 53 3.92 -18.68 -5.70
C ASP A 53 2.78 -17.67 -5.64
N PHE A 54 3.13 -16.44 -5.36
CA PHE A 54 2.21 -15.31 -5.37
C PHE A 54 2.44 -14.50 -6.63
N THR A 55 1.39 -14.29 -7.41
CA THR A 55 1.47 -13.48 -8.63
C THR A 55 0.62 -12.23 -8.45
N GLU A 56 1.18 -11.11 -8.81
CA GLU A 56 0.50 -9.81 -8.81
C GLU A 56 0.69 -9.09 -10.14
N GLU A 57 -0.27 -8.23 -10.45
CA GLU A 57 -0.23 -7.33 -11.59
C GLU A 57 -0.27 -5.89 -11.10
N TRP A 58 0.72 -5.09 -11.47
CA TRP A 58 0.69 -3.64 -11.31
C TRP A 58 0.23 -3.02 -12.62
N VAL A 59 -0.76 -2.14 -12.57
CA VAL A 59 -1.27 -1.43 -13.74
C VAL A 59 -1.11 0.05 -13.53
N TYR A 60 -0.55 0.71 -14.53
CA TYR A 60 -0.27 2.16 -14.50
C TYR A 60 -0.92 2.87 -15.67
N ARG A 61 -1.58 3.99 -15.36
CA ARG A 61 -1.97 5.01 -16.31
C ARG A 61 -1.17 6.26 -16.03
N VAL A 62 -0.40 6.72 -17.01
CA VAL A 62 0.47 7.89 -16.90
C VAL A 62 -0.27 9.11 -17.43
N GLN A 63 -0.01 10.29 -16.89
CA GLN A 63 -0.54 11.54 -17.41
C GLN A 63 -0.07 11.77 -18.85
N TYR A 64 -0.94 12.33 -19.69
CA TYR A 64 -0.61 12.62 -21.09
C TYR A 64 0.62 13.52 -21.20
N GLY A 65 1.50 13.19 -22.15
CA GLY A 65 2.74 13.93 -22.40
C GLY A 65 3.90 13.58 -21.47
N HIS A 66 3.69 12.75 -20.43
CA HIS A 66 4.70 12.45 -19.41
C HIS A 66 5.20 11.00 -19.41
N LYS A 67 4.83 10.22 -20.44
CA LYS A 67 5.13 8.78 -20.48
C LYS A 67 6.63 8.49 -20.46
N ASP A 68 7.43 9.27 -21.18
CA ASP A 68 8.88 9.05 -21.26
C ASP A 68 9.57 9.41 -19.94
N GLU A 69 9.22 10.54 -19.31
CA GLU A 69 9.76 10.95 -18.01
C GLU A 69 9.42 9.90 -16.95
N TRP A 70 8.14 9.52 -16.89
CA TRP A 70 7.66 8.49 -15.96
C TRP A 70 8.44 7.16 -16.12
N TRP A 71 8.59 6.71 -17.36
CA TRP A 71 9.28 5.47 -17.69
C TRP A 71 10.76 5.47 -17.31
N GLN A 72 11.46 6.60 -17.48
CA GLN A 72 12.86 6.70 -17.06
C GLN A 72 13.01 6.57 -15.54
N ILE A 73 12.13 7.21 -14.77
CA ILE A 73 12.15 7.09 -13.30
C ILE A 73 11.78 5.66 -12.87
N PHE A 74 10.74 5.09 -13.48
CA PHE A 74 10.31 3.72 -13.20
C PHE A 74 11.42 2.69 -13.44
N LYS A 75 12.11 2.79 -14.58
CA LYS A 75 13.26 1.92 -14.87
C LYS A 75 14.39 2.11 -13.86
N LYS A 76 14.70 3.34 -13.54
CA LYS A 76 15.80 3.66 -12.63
C LYS A 76 15.59 3.03 -11.25
N TYR A 77 14.37 3.01 -10.76
CA TYR A 77 14.06 2.60 -9.39
C TYR A 77 13.31 1.28 -9.31
N GLN A 78 12.11 1.19 -9.85
CA GLN A 78 11.25 0.02 -9.66
C GLN A 78 11.79 -1.22 -10.37
N ILE A 79 12.26 -1.07 -11.61
CA ILE A 79 12.88 -2.20 -12.32
C ILE A 79 14.15 -2.66 -11.62
N ALA A 80 15.01 -1.74 -11.18
CA ALA A 80 16.23 -2.10 -10.47
C ALA A 80 15.93 -2.85 -9.15
N ILE A 81 14.87 -2.44 -8.42
CA ILE A 81 14.43 -3.14 -7.22
C ILE A 81 13.94 -4.56 -7.55
N LEU A 82 13.10 -4.72 -8.57
CA LEU A 82 12.61 -6.02 -9.01
C LEU A 82 13.73 -6.94 -9.46
N GLU A 83 14.69 -6.44 -10.22
CA GLU A 83 15.89 -7.19 -10.63
C GLU A 83 16.69 -7.63 -9.41
N ARG A 84 16.92 -6.76 -8.44
CA ARG A 84 17.61 -7.12 -7.21
C ARG A 84 16.84 -8.13 -6.39
N GLN A 85 15.54 -8.00 -6.26
CA GLN A 85 14.68 -9.00 -5.61
C GLN A 85 14.72 -10.35 -6.34
N LYS A 86 14.87 -10.36 -7.67
CA LYS A 86 15.06 -11.56 -8.48
C LYS A 86 16.42 -12.23 -8.21
N GLU A 87 17.48 -11.45 -8.13
CA GLU A 87 18.80 -11.95 -7.72
C GLU A 87 18.79 -12.59 -6.30
N LEU A 88 18.00 -12.00 -5.39
CA LEU A 88 17.82 -12.49 -4.02
C LEU A 88 16.87 -13.70 -3.93
N GLY A 89 16.18 -14.06 -5.02
CA GLY A 89 15.27 -15.21 -5.10
C GLY A 89 13.85 -14.96 -4.57
N TYR A 90 13.51 -13.73 -4.16
CA TYR A 90 12.15 -13.38 -3.75
C TYR A 90 11.22 -13.18 -4.97
N VAL A 91 11.65 -12.44 -5.96
CA VAL A 91 10.98 -12.39 -7.27
C VAL A 91 11.51 -13.53 -8.11
N LYS A 92 10.62 -14.38 -8.61
CA LYS A 92 10.97 -15.48 -9.52
C LYS A 92 11.09 -15.00 -10.95
N ASP A 93 10.13 -14.17 -11.34
CA ASP A 93 10.10 -13.56 -12.67
C ASP A 93 9.23 -12.31 -12.69
N PHE A 94 9.46 -11.42 -13.65
CA PHE A 94 8.56 -10.31 -13.94
C PHE A 94 8.59 -9.94 -15.41
N THR A 95 7.49 -9.42 -15.90
CA THR A 95 7.34 -8.97 -17.30
C THR A 95 6.62 -7.64 -17.33
N VAL A 96 7.11 -6.71 -18.15
CA VAL A 96 6.46 -5.43 -18.38
C VAL A 96 5.78 -5.45 -19.75
N TRP A 97 4.52 -5.05 -19.76
CA TRP A 97 3.69 -4.96 -20.95
C TRP A 97 3.35 -3.49 -21.25
N GLY A 98 3.32 -3.16 -22.54
CA GLY A 98 2.75 -1.91 -23.04
C GLY A 98 1.62 -2.20 -24.01
N PRO A 99 0.64 -1.30 -24.18
CA PRO A 99 -0.46 -1.49 -25.12
C PRO A 99 0.06 -1.41 -26.57
N GLY A 100 -0.37 -2.36 -27.39
CA GLY A 100 -0.06 -2.35 -28.83
C GLY A 100 -1.00 -1.46 -29.67
N LEU A 101 -2.17 -1.15 -29.11
CA LEU A 101 -3.21 -0.33 -29.77
C LEU A 101 -3.78 0.68 -28.76
N HIS A 102 -4.46 1.70 -29.31
CA HIS A 102 -5.19 2.67 -28.50
C HIS A 102 -6.47 2.05 -27.94
N THR A 103 -6.79 2.40 -26.69
CA THR A 103 -8.06 2.11 -26.05
C THR A 103 -8.80 3.42 -25.75
N ASP A 104 -10.07 3.34 -25.37
CA ASP A 104 -10.80 4.49 -24.83
C ASP A 104 -10.20 4.93 -23.49
N GLU A 105 -10.48 6.19 -23.10
CA GLU A 105 -9.89 6.78 -21.88
C GLU A 105 -10.24 6.01 -20.59
N ASN A 106 -11.41 5.42 -20.51
CA ASN A 106 -11.84 4.70 -19.30
C ASN A 106 -11.08 3.37 -19.12
N SER A 107 -10.73 2.74 -20.25
CA SER A 107 -10.01 1.46 -20.29
C SER A 107 -8.50 1.62 -20.50
N ARG A 108 -8.00 2.86 -20.60
CA ARG A 108 -6.59 3.15 -20.91
C ARG A 108 -5.67 2.72 -19.77
N TRP A 109 -4.62 2.04 -20.15
CA TRP A 109 -3.43 1.79 -19.35
C TRP A 109 -2.19 2.04 -20.22
N ASP A 110 -1.05 2.33 -19.59
CA ASP A 110 0.20 2.61 -20.29
C ASP A 110 1.25 1.53 -20.02
N TYR A 111 1.26 0.96 -18.81
CA TYR A 111 2.13 -0.15 -18.43
C TYR A 111 1.39 -1.13 -17.53
N ARG A 112 1.72 -2.41 -17.72
CA ARG A 112 1.37 -3.50 -16.82
C ARG A 112 2.62 -4.27 -16.46
N VAL A 113 2.79 -4.59 -15.20
CA VAL A 113 3.91 -5.40 -14.70
C VAL A 113 3.33 -6.62 -14.03
N ILE A 114 3.62 -7.79 -14.57
CA ILE A 114 3.24 -9.04 -13.94
C ILE A 114 4.46 -9.56 -13.20
N ILE A 115 4.31 -9.84 -11.90
CA ILE A 115 5.40 -10.23 -11.00
C ILE A 115 5.04 -11.56 -10.35
N VAL A 116 5.91 -12.54 -10.47
CA VAL A 116 5.80 -13.83 -9.79
C VAL A 116 6.77 -13.84 -8.62
N ARG A 117 6.23 -13.92 -7.41
CA ARG A 117 6.99 -13.97 -6.15
C ARG A 117 6.99 -15.37 -5.55
N ALA A 118 8.04 -15.72 -4.82
CA ALA A 118 8.15 -17.00 -4.13
C ALA A 118 7.18 -17.14 -2.95
N SER A 119 6.62 -16.02 -2.46
CA SER A 119 5.66 -15.96 -1.35
C SER A 119 4.98 -14.60 -1.34
N TYR A 120 3.84 -14.49 -0.63
CA TYR A 120 3.17 -13.21 -0.41
C TYR A 120 4.05 -12.24 0.38
N ASP A 121 4.59 -12.70 1.50
CA ASP A 121 5.47 -11.87 2.34
C ASP A 121 6.92 -11.94 1.86
N ALA A 122 7.58 -10.79 1.80
CA ALA A 122 8.99 -10.71 1.49
C ALA A 122 9.84 -11.26 2.66
N PRO A 123 10.87 -12.07 2.38
CA PRO A 123 11.86 -12.43 3.38
C PRO A 123 12.55 -11.18 3.94
N PRO A 124 13.11 -11.26 5.17
CA PRO A 124 13.87 -10.15 5.77
C PRO A 124 14.98 -9.65 4.82
N GLY A 125 15.08 -8.34 4.67
CA GLY A 125 16.05 -7.69 3.78
C GLY A 125 15.70 -7.67 2.30
N GLN A 126 14.53 -8.22 1.91
CA GLN A 126 14.12 -8.37 0.52
C GLN A 126 12.83 -7.62 0.17
N SER A 127 12.21 -6.92 1.12
CA SER A 127 11.09 -6.04 0.81
C SER A 127 11.54 -4.90 -0.11
N GLU A 128 10.60 -4.32 -0.85
CA GLU A 128 10.88 -3.21 -1.75
C GLU A 128 11.63 -2.06 -1.05
N GLY A 129 11.15 -1.66 0.14
CA GLY A 129 11.77 -0.57 0.90
C GLY A 129 13.17 -0.90 1.44
N GLU A 130 13.45 -2.17 1.79
CA GLU A 130 14.77 -2.60 2.25
C GLU A 130 15.76 -2.65 1.08
N VAL A 131 15.33 -3.20 -0.06
CA VAL A 131 16.12 -3.24 -1.29
C VAL A 131 16.40 -1.84 -1.82
N ALA A 132 15.40 -0.95 -1.80
CA ALA A 132 15.58 0.44 -2.19
C ALA A 132 16.66 1.15 -1.36
N LYS A 133 16.70 0.93 -0.04
CA LYS A 133 17.75 1.48 0.82
C LYS A 133 19.14 0.94 0.51
N GLN A 134 19.23 -0.32 0.08
CA GLN A 134 20.51 -0.93 -0.31
C GLN A 134 21.03 -0.38 -1.64
N LEU A 135 20.14 -0.24 -2.63
CA LEU A 135 20.51 0.20 -3.98
C LEU A 135 20.72 1.71 -4.10
N PHE A 136 19.94 2.47 -3.34
CA PHE A 136 19.89 3.93 -3.44
C PHE A 136 20.21 4.58 -2.09
N PRO A 137 21.48 4.68 -1.68
CA PRO A 137 21.86 5.23 -0.38
C PRO A 137 21.48 6.71 -0.23
N ASP A 138 21.42 7.49 -1.32
CA ASP A 138 20.83 8.84 -1.33
C ASP A 138 19.28 8.74 -1.34
N GLN A 139 18.74 8.54 -0.15
CA GLN A 139 17.31 8.38 0.06
C GLN A 139 16.52 9.68 -0.19
N GLU A 140 17.15 10.84 -0.14
CA GLU A 140 16.48 12.13 -0.43
C GLU A 140 16.22 12.24 -1.93
N THR A 141 17.21 11.96 -2.76
CA THR A 141 17.05 11.93 -4.22
C THR A 141 16.08 10.83 -4.63
N PHE A 142 16.20 9.62 -4.06
CA PHE A 142 15.26 8.53 -4.32
C PHE A 142 13.81 8.95 -4.07
N LYS A 143 13.50 9.47 -2.90
CA LYS A 143 12.15 9.91 -2.53
C LYS A 143 11.64 11.04 -3.41
N ARG A 144 12.48 12.02 -3.72
CA ARG A 144 12.09 13.15 -4.58
C ARG A 144 11.69 12.66 -5.98
N GLU A 145 12.47 11.77 -6.58
CA GLU A 145 12.20 11.27 -7.93
C GLU A 145 11.03 10.28 -7.94
N GLU A 146 10.89 9.42 -6.93
CA GLU A 146 9.72 8.55 -6.78
C GLU A 146 8.43 9.38 -6.58
N ASN A 147 8.46 10.45 -5.77
CA ASN A 147 7.34 11.38 -5.68
C ASN A 147 7.01 12.01 -7.04
N ARG A 148 8.04 12.39 -7.82
CA ARG A 148 7.82 12.89 -9.18
C ARG A 148 7.13 11.85 -10.05
N ARG A 149 7.54 10.58 -9.99
CA ARG A 149 6.88 9.50 -10.72
C ARG A 149 5.40 9.38 -10.32
N TRP A 150 5.09 9.49 -9.03
CA TRP A 150 3.71 9.46 -8.55
C TRP A 150 2.89 10.67 -8.99
N GLU A 151 3.47 11.86 -9.03
CA GLU A 151 2.82 13.04 -9.63
C GLU A 151 2.44 12.83 -11.10
N LEU A 152 3.26 12.10 -11.84
CA LEU A 152 3.02 11.78 -13.25
C LEU A 152 2.07 10.58 -13.43
N THR A 153 1.73 9.86 -12.37
CA THR A 153 0.82 8.73 -12.41
C THR A 153 -0.62 9.23 -12.33
N GLY A 154 -1.38 9.03 -13.40
CA GLY A 154 -2.79 9.41 -13.45
C GLY A 154 -3.71 8.42 -12.75
N ASN A 155 -3.35 7.13 -12.75
CA ASN A 155 -4.02 6.07 -12.02
C ASN A 155 -3.10 4.87 -11.84
N HIS A 156 -3.31 4.11 -10.77
CA HIS A 156 -2.54 2.90 -10.47
C HIS A 156 -3.35 1.95 -9.60
N TRP A 157 -3.19 0.65 -9.83
CA TRP A 157 -3.73 -0.39 -8.97
C TRP A 157 -2.88 -1.65 -9.02
N ASP A 158 -2.84 -2.36 -7.90
CA ASP A 158 -2.19 -3.64 -7.72
C ASP A 158 -3.25 -4.72 -7.54
N LEU A 159 -3.13 -5.79 -8.28
CA LEU A 159 -4.08 -6.90 -8.29
C LEU A 159 -3.36 -8.21 -8.01
N PRO A 160 -3.77 -8.99 -7.00
CA PRO A 160 -3.39 -10.38 -6.93
C PRO A 160 -4.07 -11.13 -8.08
N ILE A 161 -3.31 -11.89 -8.83
CA ILE A 161 -3.82 -12.69 -9.95
C ILE A 161 -3.35 -14.14 -9.82
N HIS A 162 -4.05 -15.04 -10.49
CA HIS A 162 -3.67 -16.45 -10.55
C HIS A 162 -4.01 -17.04 -11.92
N VAL A 163 -3.30 -18.09 -12.29
CA VAL A 163 -3.62 -18.84 -13.49
C VAL A 163 -4.87 -19.68 -13.25
N VAL A 164 -5.90 -19.50 -14.07
CA VAL A 164 -7.07 -20.36 -14.08
C VAL A 164 -6.76 -21.55 -14.98
N LYS A 165 -6.77 -22.75 -14.41
CA LYS A 165 -6.60 -23.99 -15.20
C LYS A 165 -7.88 -24.32 -15.94
N ILE A 166 -7.76 -24.54 -17.24
CA ILE A 166 -8.91 -24.79 -18.12
C ILE A 166 -9.49 -26.21 -17.89
N ASP A 167 -8.66 -27.14 -17.43
CA ASP A 167 -9.05 -28.53 -17.16
C ASP A 167 -9.75 -28.72 -15.79
N GLY A 168 -9.95 -27.67 -15.02
CA GLY A 168 -10.65 -27.72 -13.74
C GLY A 168 -9.89 -28.41 -12.60
N THR A 169 -8.60 -28.70 -12.77
CA THR A 169 -7.74 -29.22 -11.69
C THR A 169 -7.18 -28.03 -10.90
N GLU A 170 -7.53 -27.89 -9.61
CA GLU A 170 -6.93 -26.91 -8.70
C GLU A 170 -5.50 -27.29 -8.29
#